data_3c87206bf8771a632e35b700ccbb77ca
#
_entry.id   3c87206bf8771a632e35b700ccbb77ca
#
_cell.length_a   1.000
_cell.length_b   1.000
_cell.length_c   1.000
_cell.angle_alpha   90.00
_cell.angle_beta   90.00
_cell.angle_gamma   90.00
#
_symmetry.space_group_name_H-M   'P 1'
#
loop_
_entity.id
_entity.type
_entity.pdbx_description
1 polymer ?
#
loop_
_entity_poly.entity_id
_entity_poly.type
_entity_poly.pdbx_seq_one_letter_code
_entity_poly.pdbx_strand_id
1 'polypeptide(L)'
;SKHAVHAISQAMRADLLASGVKVSEIRPGMVETEFSLVRFHGDRERADRVYDGVTPLTGDDIAEAIAWIVQLPAHMNVNDMVLMPAQQAGAYYTCKKISKP
;
A
#
# COMPACT_ATOMS: atom_id res chain seq x y z
N SER A 1 -5.59 -8.45 -10.43
CA SER A 1 -4.98 -9.07 -9.25
C SER A 1 -3.66 -8.39 -8.91
N LYS A 2 -3.22 -8.51 -7.68
CA LYS A 2 -1.96 -7.92 -7.22
C LYS A 2 -0.76 -8.53 -7.95
N HIS A 3 -0.82 -9.81 -8.26
CA HIS A 3 0.25 -10.49 -9.01
C HIS A 3 0.35 -9.95 -10.44
N ALA A 4 -0.79 -9.67 -11.07
CA ALA A 4 -0.81 -9.11 -12.42
C ALA A 4 -0.20 -7.71 -12.44
N VAL A 5 -0.53 -6.86 -11.46
CA VAL A 5 0.04 -5.52 -11.34
C VAL A 5 1.56 -5.59 -11.16
N HIS A 6 2.02 -6.49 -10.31
CA HIS A 6 3.46 -6.67 -10.08
C HIS A 6 4.20 -7.09 -11.36
N ALA A 7 3.63 -8.05 -12.10
CA ALA A 7 4.21 -8.50 -13.37
C ALA A 7 4.22 -7.37 -14.41
N ILE A 8 3.16 -6.59 -14.49
CA ILE A 8 3.07 -5.44 -15.40
C ILE A 8 4.13 -4.40 -15.04
N SER A 9 4.28 -4.09 -13.75
CA SER A 9 5.29 -3.13 -13.27
C SER A 9 6.70 -3.56 -13.65
N GLN A 10 7.01 -4.84 -13.47
CA GLN A 10 8.31 -5.39 -13.84
C GLN A 10 8.56 -5.28 -15.37
N ALA A 11 7.56 -5.64 -16.17
CA ALA A 11 7.65 -5.57 -17.61
C ALA A 11 7.85 -4.12 -18.09
N MET A 12 7.07 -3.18 -17.54
CA MET A 12 7.20 -1.76 -17.86
C MET A 12 8.57 -1.23 -17.50
N ARG A 13 9.11 -1.63 -16.37
CA ARG A 13 10.42 -1.19 -15.91
C ARG A 13 11.52 -1.64 -16.87
N ALA A 14 11.42 -2.87 -17.35
CA ALA A 14 12.37 -3.39 -18.33
C ALA A 14 12.24 -2.68 -19.68
N ASP A 15 11.00 -2.52 -20.16
CA ASP A 15 10.74 -1.92 -21.47
C ASP A 15 11.11 -0.44 -21.53
N LEU A 16 10.95 0.28 -20.42
CA LEU A 16 11.17 1.72 -20.35
C LEU A 16 12.57 2.09 -19.85
N LEU A 17 13.42 1.10 -19.58
CA LEU A 17 14.73 1.33 -18.98
C LEU A 17 15.57 2.32 -19.77
N ALA A 18 15.63 2.16 -21.08
CA ALA A 18 16.44 3.02 -21.95
C ALA A 18 15.86 4.43 -22.08
N SER A 19 14.58 4.64 -21.80
CA SER A 19 13.94 5.95 -21.93
C SER A 19 14.11 6.82 -20.69
N GLY A 20 14.66 6.26 -19.59
CA GLY A 20 14.83 6.98 -18.34
C GLY A 20 13.55 7.17 -17.52
N VAL A 21 12.47 6.53 -17.92
CA VAL A 21 11.21 6.58 -17.19
C VAL A 21 11.29 5.65 -15.98
N LYS A 22 10.98 6.19 -14.81
CA LYS A 22 10.98 5.42 -13.56
C LYS A 22 9.64 4.75 -13.36
N VAL A 23 9.65 3.51 -12.90
CA VAL A 23 8.44 2.75 -12.57
C VAL A 23 8.57 2.27 -11.14
N SER A 24 7.62 2.67 -10.30
CA SER A 24 7.57 2.26 -8.90
C SER A 24 6.21 1.64 -8.60
N GLU A 25 6.23 0.60 -7.79
CA GLU A 25 5.01 -0.07 -7.35
C GLU A 25 4.87 0.09 -5.84
N ILE A 26 3.68 0.49 -5.39
CA ILE A 26 3.37 0.56 -3.96
C ILE A 26 2.34 -0.51 -3.65
N ARG A 27 2.63 -1.33 -2.64
CA ARG A 27 1.77 -2.42 -2.18
C ARG A 27 1.37 -2.18 -0.73
N PRO A 28 0.24 -1.47 -0.48
CA PRO A 28 -0.19 -1.22 0.89
C PRO A 28 -0.94 -2.41 1.48
N GLY A 29 -0.84 -2.57 2.79
CA GLY A 29 -1.68 -3.49 3.55
C GLY A 29 -3.04 -2.86 3.82
N MET A 30 -3.52 -2.93 5.08
CA MET A 30 -4.80 -2.34 5.44
C MET A 30 -4.76 -0.83 5.33
N VAL A 31 -5.58 -0.27 4.45
CA VAL A 31 -5.73 1.18 4.28
C VAL A 31 -7.18 1.56 4.52
N GLU A 32 -7.41 2.51 5.40
CA GLU A 32 -8.75 3.04 5.64
C GLU A 32 -9.15 3.94 4.48
N THR A 33 -10.05 3.47 3.65
CA THR A 33 -10.58 4.18 2.50
C THR A 33 -12.08 3.94 2.41
N GLU A 34 -12.74 4.62 1.48
CA GLU A 34 -14.17 4.40 1.22
C GLU A 34 -14.45 3.03 0.60
N PHE A 35 -13.42 2.30 0.18
CA PHE A 35 -13.58 1.00 -0.45
C PHE A 35 -14.34 0.02 0.43
N SER A 36 -14.01 -0.06 1.73
CA SER A 36 -14.71 -0.95 2.65
C SER A 36 -16.18 -0.57 2.81
N LEU A 37 -16.50 0.72 2.82
CA LEU A 37 -17.87 1.19 2.90
C LEU A 37 -18.67 0.78 1.67
N VAL A 38 -18.09 0.93 0.48
CA VAL A 38 -18.71 0.50 -0.78
C VAL A 38 -18.89 -1.01 -0.81
N ARG A 39 -17.86 -1.78 -0.38
CA ARG A 39 -17.88 -3.23 -0.34
C ARG A 39 -19.04 -3.79 0.49
N PHE A 40 -19.39 -3.10 1.59
CA PHE A 40 -20.46 -3.52 2.49
C PHE A 40 -21.77 -2.75 2.23
N HIS A 41 -21.94 -2.22 1.03
CA HIS A 41 -23.18 -1.54 0.59
C HIS A 41 -23.57 -0.37 1.51
N GLY A 42 -22.58 0.38 1.98
CA GLY A 42 -22.81 1.53 2.84
C GLY A 42 -22.99 1.21 4.30
N ASP A 43 -22.83 -0.04 4.71
CA ASP A 43 -22.92 -0.42 6.13
C ASP A 43 -21.64 0.01 6.85
N ARG A 44 -21.71 1.18 7.46
CA ARG A 44 -20.58 1.79 8.17
C ARG A 44 -20.10 0.91 9.33
N GLU A 45 -21.02 0.29 10.05
CA GLU A 45 -20.68 -0.57 11.19
C GLU A 45 -19.85 -1.78 10.75
N ARG A 46 -20.24 -2.43 9.65
CA ARG A 46 -19.48 -3.55 9.10
C ARG A 46 -18.13 -3.11 8.54
N ALA A 47 -18.10 -1.96 7.88
CA ALA A 47 -16.86 -1.40 7.34
C ALA A 47 -15.87 -1.10 8.47
N ASP A 48 -16.34 -0.51 9.57
CA ASP A 48 -15.50 -0.15 10.72
C ASP A 48 -14.94 -1.39 11.42
N ARG A 49 -15.69 -2.49 11.44
CA ARG A 49 -15.24 -3.75 12.06
C ARG A 49 -14.05 -4.38 11.36
N VAL A 50 -13.84 -4.08 10.08
CA VAL A 50 -12.65 -4.57 9.35
C VAL A 50 -11.37 -4.09 10.02
N TYR A 51 -11.39 -2.89 10.60
CA TYR A 51 -10.23 -2.28 11.24
C TYR A 51 -10.25 -2.37 12.75
N ASP A 52 -11.20 -3.15 13.33
CA ASP A 52 -11.35 -3.24 14.76
C ASP A 52 -10.07 -3.74 15.43
N GLY A 53 -9.56 -2.97 16.40
CA GLY A 53 -8.32 -3.28 17.10
C GLY A 53 -7.03 -3.08 16.29
N VAL A 54 -7.13 -2.54 15.09
CA VAL A 54 -5.98 -2.24 14.22
C VAL A 54 -6.04 -0.78 13.83
N THR A 55 -4.89 -0.10 13.84
CA THR A 55 -4.77 1.23 13.27
C THR A 55 -4.32 1.07 11.82
N PRO A 56 -5.24 1.23 10.85
CA PRO A 56 -4.88 1.04 9.44
C PRO A 56 -4.06 2.21 8.92
N LEU A 57 -3.43 2.01 7.77
CA LEU A 57 -2.85 3.13 7.03
C LEU A 57 -3.99 4.02 6.51
N THR A 58 -3.66 5.28 6.24
CA THR A 58 -4.59 6.22 5.63
C THR A 58 -4.12 6.55 4.21
N GLY A 59 -5.01 7.18 3.44
CA GLY A 59 -4.62 7.70 2.13
C GLY A 59 -3.46 8.69 2.22
N ASP A 60 -3.42 9.49 3.29
CA ASP A 60 -2.33 10.45 3.52
C ASP A 60 -1.00 9.74 3.74
N ASP A 61 -0.99 8.62 4.45
CA ASP A 61 0.23 7.82 4.64
C ASP A 61 0.79 7.35 3.30
N ILE A 62 -0.08 6.87 2.43
CA ILE A 62 0.31 6.42 1.08
C ILE A 62 0.81 7.62 0.25
N ALA A 63 0.12 8.74 0.34
CA ALA A 63 0.51 9.96 -0.38
C ALA A 63 1.89 10.46 0.04
N GLU A 64 2.22 10.41 1.33
CA GLU A 64 3.54 10.77 1.83
C GLU A 64 4.62 9.87 1.24
N ALA A 65 4.37 8.56 1.16
CA ALA A 65 5.32 7.63 0.57
C ALA A 65 5.54 7.92 -0.91
N ILE A 66 4.47 8.21 -1.65
CA ILE A 66 4.56 8.57 -3.07
C ILE A 66 5.35 9.87 -3.23
N ALA A 67 5.08 10.87 -2.41
CA ALA A 67 5.79 12.15 -2.45
C ALA A 67 7.29 11.97 -2.23
N TRP A 68 7.68 11.09 -1.32
CA TRP A 68 9.08 10.77 -1.08
C TRP A 68 9.72 10.12 -2.31
N ILE A 69 9.03 9.17 -2.92
CA ILE A 69 9.55 8.45 -4.09
C ILE A 69 9.77 9.40 -5.28
N VAL A 70 8.83 10.32 -5.53
CA VAL A 70 8.96 11.21 -6.70
C VAL A 70 10.03 12.28 -6.51
N GLN A 71 10.50 12.50 -5.28
CA GLN A 71 11.57 13.46 -4.97
C GLN A 71 12.97 12.84 -5.00
N LEU A 72 13.08 11.53 -5.25
CA LEU A 72 14.37 10.86 -5.26
C LEU A 72 15.24 11.35 -6.42
N PRO A 73 16.59 11.29 -6.27
CA PRO A 73 17.50 11.67 -7.36
C PRO A 73 17.26 10.87 -8.63
N ALA A 74 17.63 11.45 -9.77
CA ALA A 74 17.36 10.84 -11.08
C ALA A 74 17.96 9.43 -11.23
N HIS A 75 19.08 9.15 -10.56
CA HIS A 75 19.76 7.87 -10.67
C HIS A 75 19.19 6.78 -9.75
N MET A 76 18.19 7.12 -8.93
CA MET A 76 17.64 6.20 -7.92
C MET A 76 16.18 5.90 -8.21
N ASN A 77 15.83 4.62 -8.26
CA ASN A 77 14.46 4.17 -8.42
C ASN A 77 14.07 3.21 -7.28
N VAL A 78 12.93 3.44 -6.66
CA VAL A 78 12.33 2.46 -5.76
C VAL A 78 11.44 1.58 -6.61
N ASN A 79 11.88 0.36 -6.87
CA ASN A 79 11.12 -0.56 -7.70
C ASN A 79 9.82 -0.97 -7.03
N ASP A 80 9.86 -1.15 -5.71
CA ASP A 80 8.83 -1.85 -4.99
C ASP A 80 8.84 -1.38 -3.54
N MET A 81 7.68 -1.02 -3.00
CA MET A 81 7.56 -0.59 -1.61
C MET A 81 6.32 -1.22 -1.00
N VAL A 82 6.50 -2.02 0.04
CA VAL A 82 5.41 -2.62 0.80
C VAL A 82 5.20 -1.80 2.05
N LEU A 83 4.00 -1.26 2.22
CA LEU A 83 3.62 -0.44 3.37
C LEU A 83 2.57 -1.18 4.18
N MET A 84 2.87 -1.46 5.43
CA MET A 84 1.95 -2.18 6.32
C MET A 84 1.67 -1.35 7.57
N PRO A 85 0.45 -1.43 8.10
CA PRO A 85 0.24 -1.00 9.48
C PRO A 85 1.22 -1.75 10.39
N ALA A 86 1.67 -1.12 11.45
CA ALA A 86 2.62 -1.75 12.37
C ALA A 86 2.08 -3.08 12.96
N GLN A 87 0.74 -3.21 13.00
CA GLN A 87 0.07 -4.39 13.55
C GLN A 87 -0.14 -5.51 12.53
N GLN A 88 0.26 -5.29 11.28
CA GLN A 88 0.07 -6.26 10.20
C GLN A 88 1.42 -6.66 9.62
N ALA A 89 1.74 -7.95 9.65
CA ALA A 89 2.98 -8.46 9.07
C ALA A 89 2.80 -8.89 7.61
N GLY A 90 1.58 -9.27 7.24
CA GLY A 90 1.25 -9.71 5.90
C GLY A 90 -0.25 -9.96 5.78
N ALA A 91 -0.67 -10.56 4.68
CA ALA A 91 -2.10 -10.76 4.40
C ALA A 91 -2.82 -11.56 5.50
N TYR A 92 -2.10 -12.47 6.18
CA TYR A 92 -2.69 -13.38 7.16
C TYR A 92 -2.19 -13.16 8.59
N TYR A 93 -1.32 -12.18 8.81
CA TYR A 93 -0.66 -11.99 10.11
C TYR A 93 -0.95 -10.59 10.63
N THR A 94 -1.90 -10.48 11.54
CA THR A 94 -2.31 -9.22 12.14
C THR A 94 -2.39 -9.39 13.65
N CYS A 95 -1.83 -8.43 14.40
CA CYS A 95 -1.91 -8.38 15.84
C CYS A 95 -2.79 -7.20 16.24
N LYS A 96 -3.98 -7.49 16.81
CA LYS A 96 -4.94 -6.45 17.19
C LYS A 96 -4.57 -5.71 18.47
N LYS A 97 -3.62 -6.26 19.24
CA LYS A 97 -3.06 -5.59 20.42
C LYS A 97 -1.57 -5.57 20.32
N ILE A 98 -0.98 -4.38 20.33
CA ILE A 98 0.46 -4.24 20.46
C ILE A 98 0.76 -4.00 21.94
N SER A 99 1.62 -4.86 22.52
CA SER A 99 2.10 -4.65 23.87
C SER A 99 2.95 -3.40 23.89
N LYS A 100 2.67 -2.48 24.82
CA LYS A 100 3.49 -1.29 24.98
C LYS A 100 4.85 -1.71 25.55
N PRO A 101 5.93 -1.11 25.05
CA PRO A 101 7.25 -1.37 25.63
C PRO A 101 7.36 -0.89 27.07
#